data_ff096089b07bf31bd23d8e5a09acddc5
#
_entry.id   ff096089b07bf31bd23d8e5a09acddc5
#
_cell.length_a   1.000
_cell.length_b   1.000
_cell.length_c   1.000
_cell.angle_alpha   90.00
_cell.angle_beta   90.00
_cell.angle_gamma   90.00
#
_symmetry.space_group_name_H-M   'P 1'
#
loop_
_entity.id
_entity.type
_entity.pdbx_description
1 polymer ?
#
loop_
_entity_poly.entity_id
_entity_poly.type
_entity_poly.pdbx_seq_one_letter_code
_entity_poly.pdbx_strand_id
1 'polypeptide(L)'
;MLFPETVWRIPMKDKAVYLTFDDGPIPEVTPWVLDMLDKYGIKATFFCVGDNVRKHPETYAEVLRRGHSVGNHTMHHLQGSIVRRKRYIADIEEAHGYIDSALFRPPHGLIRWKQAAAIKDNMRIVMYDLVTRDYSKKLNGEQVLDNVKRYVRNGSIVVFHDSLKAEKNLRYALPRAIEWLQENGYRFLPIPM
;
A
#
# COMPACT_ATOMS: atom_id res chain seq x y z
N MET A 1 -19.08 -13.75 -1.03
CA MET A 1 -18.17 -12.66 -0.65
C MET A 1 -17.63 -12.98 0.76
N LEU A 2 -16.34 -13.30 0.88
CA LEU A 2 -15.77 -13.84 2.14
C LEU A 2 -15.62 -12.76 3.23
N PHE A 3 -15.54 -11.48 2.85
CA PHE A 3 -15.38 -10.33 3.73
C PHE A 3 -16.14 -9.14 3.16
N PRO A 4 -17.44 -8.97 3.47
CA PRO A 4 -18.29 -7.92 2.86
C PRO A 4 -17.84 -6.48 3.16
N GLU A 5 -17.03 -6.27 4.16
CA GLU A 5 -16.58 -4.95 4.62
C GLU A 5 -15.15 -4.60 4.17
N THR A 6 -14.53 -5.44 3.31
CA THR A 6 -13.19 -5.19 2.78
C THR A 6 -13.25 -4.48 1.43
N VAL A 7 -12.38 -3.49 1.26
CA VAL A 7 -12.29 -2.71 0.02
C VAL A 7 -11.23 -3.31 -0.89
N TRP A 8 -11.65 -3.81 -2.05
CA TRP A 8 -10.75 -4.40 -3.05
C TRP A 8 -10.50 -3.48 -4.23
N ARG A 9 -11.46 -2.62 -4.54
CA ARG A 9 -11.46 -1.68 -5.65
C ARG A 9 -12.45 -0.57 -5.37
N ILE A 10 -12.18 0.64 -5.85
CA ILE A 10 -13.03 1.82 -5.66
C ILE A 10 -13.36 2.42 -7.04
N PRO A 11 -14.36 1.88 -7.76
CA PRO A 11 -14.75 2.40 -9.07
C PRO A 11 -15.24 3.84 -8.98
N MET A 12 -14.85 4.67 -9.95
CA MET A 12 -15.27 6.05 -10.09
C MET A 12 -16.01 6.25 -11.42
N LYS A 13 -16.73 7.37 -11.58
CA LYS A 13 -17.33 7.74 -12.86
C LYS A 13 -16.26 7.89 -13.95
N ASP A 14 -15.20 8.62 -13.63
CA ASP A 14 -14.03 8.78 -14.49
C ASP A 14 -12.97 7.75 -14.14
N LYS A 15 -12.07 7.42 -15.10
CA LYS A 15 -10.98 6.48 -14.85
C LYS A 15 -10.10 6.97 -13.71
N ALA A 16 -10.04 6.21 -12.63
CA ALA A 16 -9.19 6.47 -11.49
C ALA A 16 -8.37 5.24 -11.10
N VAL A 17 -7.24 5.47 -10.48
CA VAL A 17 -6.37 4.46 -9.90
C VAL A 17 -5.84 4.95 -8.55
N TYR A 18 -5.67 4.00 -7.63
CA TYR A 18 -5.15 4.26 -6.29
C TYR A 18 -3.78 3.58 -6.18
N LEU A 19 -2.71 4.37 -6.30
CA LEU A 19 -1.36 3.86 -6.05
C LEU A 19 -1.17 3.69 -4.54
N THR A 20 -0.72 2.51 -4.15
CA THR A 20 -0.43 2.21 -2.75
C THR A 20 0.95 1.58 -2.63
N PHE A 21 1.62 1.88 -1.50
CA PHE A 21 2.95 1.38 -1.19
C PHE A 21 2.90 0.68 0.16
N ASP A 22 3.39 -0.56 0.22
CA ASP A 22 3.41 -1.38 1.42
C ASP A 22 4.87 -1.55 1.90
N ASP A 23 5.04 -1.90 3.16
CA ASP A 23 6.28 -2.25 3.87
C ASP A 23 7.13 -1.07 4.38
N GLY A 24 7.01 0.14 3.85
CA GLY A 24 7.76 1.32 4.31
C GLY A 24 7.40 1.79 5.75
N PRO A 25 7.94 2.94 6.18
CA PRO A 25 8.93 3.76 5.48
C PRO A 25 10.36 3.18 5.56
N ILE A 26 11.09 3.24 4.46
CA ILE A 26 12.50 2.82 4.37
C ILE A 26 13.33 4.01 3.85
N PRO A 27 14.32 4.53 4.60
CA PRO A 27 15.06 5.75 4.23
C PRO A 27 15.74 5.72 2.86
N GLU A 28 16.14 4.54 2.39
CA GLU A 28 16.80 4.36 1.10
C GLU A 28 15.83 4.37 -0.09
N VAL A 29 14.55 4.07 0.15
CA VAL A 29 13.57 3.85 -0.92
C VAL A 29 12.41 4.84 -0.86
N THR A 30 11.79 5.02 0.32
CA THR A 30 10.59 5.86 0.46
C THR A 30 10.78 7.29 -0.02
N PRO A 31 11.89 8.01 0.29
CA PRO A 31 12.10 9.38 -0.21
C PRO A 31 12.13 9.44 -1.74
N TRP A 32 12.76 8.47 -2.40
CA TRP A 32 12.76 8.40 -3.86
C TRP A 32 11.34 8.20 -4.42
N VAL A 33 10.50 7.38 -3.78
CA VAL A 33 9.09 7.23 -4.17
C VAL A 33 8.37 8.55 -4.05
N LEU A 34 8.57 9.27 -2.94
CA LEU A 34 7.95 10.57 -2.71
C LEU A 34 8.36 11.61 -3.76
N ASP A 35 9.66 11.66 -4.11
CA ASP A 35 10.17 12.55 -5.17
C ASP A 35 9.54 12.21 -6.52
N MET A 36 9.36 10.93 -6.80
CA MET A 36 8.72 10.47 -8.03
C MET A 36 7.25 10.89 -8.08
N LEU A 37 6.51 10.72 -6.98
CA LEU A 37 5.10 11.13 -6.89
C LEU A 37 4.94 12.65 -7.01
N ASP A 38 5.81 13.44 -6.38
CA ASP A 38 5.80 14.89 -6.48
C ASP A 38 6.10 15.38 -7.92
N LYS A 39 7.05 14.73 -8.61
CA LYS A 39 7.36 15.02 -10.03
C LYS A 39 6.10 14.95 -10.93
N TYR A 40 5.20 14.03 -10.64
CA TYR A 40 3.96 13.86 -11.42
C TYR A 40 2.72 14.50 -10.76
N GLY A 41 2.89 15.19 -9.63
CA GLY A 41 1.78 15.82 -8.90
C GLY A 41 0.77 14.83 -8.32
N ILE A 42 1.22 13.63 -7.93
CA ILE A 42 0.37 12.52 -7.50
C ILE A 42 0.38 12.41 -5.97
N LYS A 43 -0.79 12.14 -5.38
CA LYS A 43 -0.90 11.70 -3.99
C LYS A 43 -1.30 10.22 -3.95
N ALA A 44 -0.68 9.47 -3.02
CA ALA A 44 -0.80 8.03 -2.87
C ALA A 44 -1.12 7.65 -1.42
N THR A 45 -1.25 6.36 -1.15
CA THR A 45 -1.46 5.84 0.21
C THR A 45 -0.33 4.87 0.57
N PHE A 46 0.28 5.05 1.73
CA PHE A 46 1.37 4.22 2.25
C PHE A 46 0.86 3.37 3.41
N PHE A 47 0.88 2.05 3.28
CA PHE A 47 0.58 1.12 4.36
C PHE A 47 1.88 0.78 5.09
N CYS A 48 2.10 1.49 6.20
CA CYS A 48 3.37 1.48 6.90
C CYS A 48 3.45 0.37 7.94
N VAL A 49 4.62 -0.27 8.05
CA VAL A 49 4.95 -1.18 9.14
C VAL A 49 5.35 -0.36 10.38
N GLY A 50 4.67 -0.58 11.51
CA GLY A 50 4.86 0.23 12.71
C GLY A 50 6.30 0.26 13.22
N ASP A 51 7.02 -0.87 13.16
CA ASP A 51 8.44 -0.95 13.55
C ASP A 51 9.33 -0.07 12.65
N ASN A 52 9.00 0.05 11.36
CA ASN A 52 9.71 0.96 10.45
C ASN A 52 9.39 2.42 10.77
N VAL A 53 8.14 2.75 11.10
CA VAL A 53 7.78 4.11 11.56
C VAL A 53 8.52 4.47 12.84
N ARG A 54 8.57 3.54 13.80
CA ARG A 54 9.31 3.72 15.07
C ARG A 54 10.81 3.96 14.82
N LYS A 55 11.42 3.24 13.88
CA LYS A 55 12.86 3.35 13.54
C LYS A 55 13.18 4.57 12.69
N HIS A 56 12.26 4.99 11.84
CA HIS A 56 12.46 6.04 10.83
C HIS A 56 11.36 7.11 10.89
N PRO A 57 11.15 7.76 12.07
CA PRO A 57 10.07 8.72 12.28
C PRO A 57 10.16 9.94 11.35
N GLU A 58 11.36 10.34 10.95
CA GLU A 58 11.59 11.46 10.04
C GLU A 58 11.11 11.13 8.61
N THR A 59 11.37 9.91 8.14
CA THR A 59 10.89 9.46 6.83
C THR A 59 9.36 9.34 6.81
N TYR A 60 8.76 8.88 7.92
CA TYR A 60 7.31 8.85 8.07
C TYR A 60 6.70 10.26 8.09
N ALA A 61 7.30 11.18 8.86
CA ALA A 61 6.87 12.58 8.89
C ALA A 61 6.94 13.23 7.48
N GLU A 62 7.92 12.85 6.66
CA GLU A 62 8.05 13.31 5.29
C GLU A 62 6.90 12.82 4.40
N VAL A 63 6.44 11.57 4.56
CA VAL A 63 5.25 11.03 3.87
C VAL A 63 4.04 11.91 4.16
N LEU A 64 3.81 12.22 5.43
CA LEU A 64 2.68 13.06 5.87
C LEU A 64 2.82 14.51 5.39
N ARG A 65 4.00 15.11 5.52
CA ARG A 65 4.27 16.50 5.13
C ARG A 65 4.05 16.73 3.64
N ARG A 66 4.32 15.72 2.81
CA ARG A 66 4.05 15.77 1.38
C ARG A 66 2.59 15.46 1.02
N GLY A 67 1.70 15.30 2.01
CA GLY A 67 0.25 15.17 1.81
C GLY A 67 -0.21 13.82 1.30
N HIS A 68 0.55 12.76 1.55
CA HIS A 68 0.12 11.40 1.28
C HIS A 68 -0.74 10.85 2.42
N SER A 69 -1.65 9.92 2.10
CA SER A 69 -2.40 9.17 3.10
C SER A 69 -1.54 8.02 3.65
N VAL A 70 -1.80 7.63 4.89
CA VAL A 70 -1.13 6.49 5.51
C VAL A 70 -2.15 5.47 6.01
N GLY A 71 -1.73 4.22 6.16
CA GLY A 71 -2.50 3.14 6.74
C GLY A 71 -1.61 2.22 7.55
N ASN A 72 -2.21 1.47 8.46
CA ASN A 72 -1.55 0.50 9.34
C ASN A 72 -1.27 -0.81 8.58
N HIS A 73 -0.02 -1.31 8.66
CA HIS A 73 0.41 -2.59 8.08
C HIS A 73 0.98 -3.54 9.14
N THR A 74 0.38 -3.52 10.35
CA THR A 74 0.83 -4.17 11.59
C THR A 74 2.16 -3.63 12.14
N MET A 75 2.51 -3.96 13.39
CA MET A 75 3.77 -3.51 13.99
C MET A 75 4.98 -4.24 13.40
N HIS A 76 4.86 -5.58 13.22
CA HIS A 76 5.96 -6.45 12.84
C HIS A 76 5.71 -7.20 11.52
N HIS A 77 4.85 -6.68 10.65
CA HIS A 77 4.50 -7.29 9.37
C HIS A 77 4.01 -8.75 9.52
N LEU A 78 3.17 -9.02 10.54
CA LEU A 78 2.71 -10.37 10.85
C LEU A 78 1.70 -10.89 9.83
N GLN A 79 1.89 -12.13 9.39
CA GLN A 79 0.94 -12.80 8.51
C GLN A 79 -0.27 -13.33 9.30
N GLY A 80 -1.46 -12.74 9.08
CA GLY A 80 -2.67 -13.05 9.83
C GLY A 80 -3.10 -14.51 9.77
N SER A 81 -2.86 -15.20 8.62
CA SER A 81 -3.27 -16.60 8.43
C SER A 81 -2.57 -17.61 9.36
N ILE A 82 -1.38 -17.28 9.87
CA ILE A 82 -0.58 -18.17 10.74
C ILE A 82 -0.50 -17.72 12.18
N VAL A 83 -0.80 -16.44 12.47
CA VAL A 83 -0.71 -15.88 13.81
C VAL A 83 -2.02 -16.01 14.57
N ARG A 84 -1.97 -16.31 15.87
CA ARG A 84 -3.16 -16.35 16.74
C ARG A 84 -3.83 -14.99 16.83
N ARG A 85 -5.17 -14.95 16.83
CA ARG A 85 -5.97 -13.71 16.84
C ARG A 85 -5.49 -12.68 17.86
N LYS A 86 -5.36 -13.09 19.14
CA LYS A 86 -4.96 -12.16 20.22
C LYS A 86 -3.64 -11.44 19.91
N ARG A 87 -2.62 -12.21 19.47
CA ARG A 87 -1.31 -11.63 19.11
C ARG A 87 -1.40 -10.72 17.87
N TYR A 88 -2.20 -11.13 16.87
CA TYR A 88 -2.35 -10.34 15.65
C TYR A 88 -3.04 -8.99 15.91
N ILE A 89 -4.10 -8.99 16.73
CA ILE A 89 -4.80 -7.76 17.12
C ILE A 89 -3.88 -6.85 17.96
N ALA A 90 -3.17 -7.39 18.95
CA ALA A 90 -2.21 -6.63 19.74
C ALA A 90 -1.12 -5.97 18.88
N ASP A 91 -0.66 -6.65 17.83
CA ASP A 91 0.34 -6.13 16.88
C ASP A 91 -0.21 -4.98 16.02
N ILE A 92 -1.51 -5.03 15.66
CA ILE A 92 -2.21 -3.93 14.98
C ILE A 92 -2.37 -2.74 15.91
N GLU A 93 -2.79 -2.98 17.15
CA GLU A 93 -2.98 -1.94 18.18
C GLU A 93 -1.66 -1.24 18.54
N GLU A 94 -0.57 -2.01 18.65
CA GLU A 94 0.76 -1.46 18.87
C GLU A 94 1.19 -0.52 17.72
N ALA A 95 0.98 -0.95 16.47
CA ALA A 95 1.26 -0.12 15.30
C ALA A 95 0.40 1.14 15.26
N HIS A 96 -0.84 1.08 15.73
CA HIS A 96 -1.75 2.23 15.80
C HIS A 96 -1.21 3.34 16.71
N GLY A 97 -0.39 3.00 17.70
CA GLY A 97 0.32 4.00 18.53
C GLY A 97 1.37 4.84 17.77
N TYR A 98 1.77 4.41 16.57
CA TYR A 98 2.72 5.11 15.70
C TYR A 98 2.06 5.63 14.41
N ILE A 99 0.95 5.02 13.99
CA ILE A 99 0.28 5.32 12.72
C ILE A 99 -1.17 5.70 13.02
N ASP A 100 -1.44 6.99 13.09
CA ASP A 100 -2.80 7.52 13.30
C ASP A 100 -3.59 7.44 11.98
N SER A 101 -4.25 6.30 11.78
CA SER A 101 -5.07 6.06 10.60
C SER A 101 -6.14 4.99 10.86
N ALA A 102 -7.33 5.22 10.30
CA ALA A 102 -8.39 4.23 10.25
C ALA A 102 -8.22 3.21 9.10
N LEU A 103 -7.23 3.39 8.21
CA LEU A 103 -6.96 2.44 7.14
C LEU A 103 -6.03 1.32 7.64
N PHE A 104 -6.38 0.09 7.30
CA PHE A 104 -5.57 -1.08 7.61
C PHE A 104 -5.45 -1.99 6.39
N ARG A 105 -4.24 -2.48 6.12
CA ARG A 105 -4.00 -3.54 5.13
C ARG A 105 -3.29 -4.71 5.79
N PRO A 106 -3.85 -5.94 5.71
CA PRO A 106 -3.18 -7.12 6.26
C PRO A 106 -1.94 -7.47 5.43
N PRO A 107 -0.78 -7.71 6.09
CA PRO A 107 0.41 -8.21 5.41
C PRO A 107 0.12 -9.45 4.56
N HIS A 108 0.75 -9.52 3.38
CA HIS A 108 0.54 -10.57 2.38
C HIS A 108 -0.91 -10.67 1.84
N GLY A 109 -1.81 -9.74 2.17
CA GLY A 109 -3.23 -9.85 1.86
C GLY A 109 -3.96 -10.96 2.64
N LEU A 110 -3.41 -11.43 3.76
CA LEU A 110 -3.90 -12.59 4.49
C LEU A 110 -4.37 -12.22 5.89
N ILE A 111 -5.68 -12.31 6.10
CA ILE A 111 -6.34 -12.10 7.39
C ILE A 111 -7.41 -13.18 7.60
N ARG A 112 -7.59 -13.65 8.84
CA ARG A 112 -8.68 -14.57 9.17
C ARG A 112 -9.96 -13.80 9.45
N TRP A 113 -11.13 -14.40 9.16
CA TRP A 113 -12.43 -13.80 9.39
C TRP A 113 -12.60 -13.26 10.84
N LYS A 114 -12.22 -14.04 11.86
CA LYS A 114 -12.28 -13.59 13.27
C LYS A 114 -11.34 -12.45 13.63
N GLN A 115 -10.27 -12.25 12.87
CA GLN A 115 -9.35 -11.11 13.01
C GLN A 115 -9.97 -9.88 12.36
N ALA A 116 -10.48 -10.01 11.13
CA ALA A 116 -11.16 -8.94 10.42
C ALA A 116 -12.39 -8.42 11.21
N ALA A 117 -13.22 -9.34 11.72
CA ALA A 117 -14.38 -8.98 12.55
C ALA A 117 -14.02 -8.23 13.84
N ALA A 118 -12.81 -8.43 14.38
CA ALA A 118 -12.38 -7.77 15.60
C ALA A 118 -11.92 -6.30 15.39
N ILE A 119 -11.59 -5.91 14.17
CA ILE A 119 -11.08 -4.55 13.86
C ILE A 119 -12.01 -3.72 12.99
N LYS A 120 -13.05 -4.30 12.40
CA LYS A 120 -13.93 -3.68 11.41
C LYS A 120 -14.64 -2.40 11.87
N ASP A 121 -14.91 -2.28 13.17
CA ASP A 121 -15.62 -1.12 13.72
C ASP A 121 -14.70 0.09 13.91
N ASN A 122 -13.37 -0.15 13.99
CA ASN A 122 -12.35 0.87 14.20
C ASN A 122 -11.45 1.09 12.99
N MET A 123 -11.36 0.10 12.08
CA MET A 123 -10.47 0.16 10.92
C MET A 123 -11.14 -0.34 9.66
N ARG A 124 -10.96 0.41 8.58
CA ARG A 124 -11.36 0.02 7.22
C ARG A 124 -10.30 -0.88 6.61
N ILE A 125 -10.65 -2.13 6.34
CA ILE A 125 -9.73 -3.08 5.73
C ILE A 125 -9.63 -2.83 4.23
N VAL A 126 -8.46 -2.40 3.78
CA VAL A 126 -8.16 -2.10 2.38
C VAL A 126 -7.30 -3.22 1.80
N MET A 127 -7.87 -3.94 0.86
CA MET A 127 -7.18 -4.95 0.08
C MET A 127 -6.64 -4.33 -1.23
N TYR A 128 -6.58 -5.12 -2.28
CA TYR A 128 -6.15 -4.69 -3.60
C TYR A 128 -6.71 -5.63 -4.67
N ASP A 129 -6.85 -5.14 -5.88
CA ASP A 129 -7.16 -5.97 -7.03
C ASP A 129 -5.94 -6.15 -7.97
N LEU A 130 -4.86 -5.41 -7.73
CA LEU A 130 -3.63 -5.52 -8.50
C LEU A 130 -2.37 -5.42 -7.62
N VAL A 131 -1.63 -6.52 -7.53
CA VAL A 131 -0.26 -6.54 -6.99
C VAL A 131 0.73 -6.56 -8.14
N THR A 132 1.64 -5.60 -8.18
CA THR A 132 2.65 -5.47 -9.24
C THR A 132 3.70 -6.57 -9.19
N ARG A 133 3.93 -7.18 -8.01
CA ARG A 133 4.96 -8.19 -7.71
C ARG A 133 6.39 -7.68 -7.88
N ASP A 134 6.59 -6.39 -7.66
CA ASP A 134 7.88 -5.70 -7.72
C ASP A 134 8.96 -6.31 -6.79
N TYR A 135 8.53 -6.88 -5.66
CA TYR A 135 9.38 -7.62 -4.73
C TYR A 135 9.89 -8.97 -5.25
N SER A 136 9.38 -9.46 -6.38
CA SER A 136 9.70 -10.81 -6.86
C SER A 136 11.08 -10.86 -7.53
N LYS A 137 11.96 -11.70 -7.00
CA LYS A 137 13.28 -11.98 -7.60
C LYS A 137 13.19 -12.71 -8.95
N LYS A 138 12.00 -13.24 -9.29
CA LYS A 138 11.74 -13.98 -10.55
C LYS A 138 11.28 -13.05 -11.68
N LEU A 139 10.94 -11.80 -11.37
CA LEU A 139 10.49 -10.80 -12.34
C LEU A 139 11.55 -9.73 -12.50
N ASN A 140 11.61 -9.15 -13.70
CA ASN A 140 12.31 -7.90 -13.95
C ASN A 140 11.33 -6.71 -13.98
N GLY A 141 11.87 -5.48 -14.05
CA GLY A 141 11.06 -4.27 -14.01
C GLY A 141 10.06 -4.14 -15.16
N GLU A 142 10.39 -4.67 -16.35
CA GLU A 142 9.49 -4.68 -17.51
C GLU A 142 8.28 -5.58 -17.28
N GLN A 143 8.50 -6.78 -16.76
CA GLN A 143 7.42 -7.72 -16.42
C GLN A 143 6.52 -7.17 -15.28
N VAL A 144 7.09 -6.41 -14.35
CA VAL A 144 6.32 -5.70 -13.32
C VAL A 144 5.45 -4.60 -13.94
N LEU A 145 5.98 -3.83 -14.89
CA LEU A 145 5.23 -2.85 -15.67
C LEU A 145 4.10 -3.50 -16.48
N ASP A 146 4.38 -4.64 -17.11
CA ASP A 146 3.40 -5.40 -17.87
C ASP A 146 2.24 -5.90 -17.01
N ASN A 147 2.50 -6.26 -15.73
CA ASN A 147 1.42 -6.58 -14.79
C ASN A 147 0.50 -5.37 -14.59
N VAL A 148 1.04 -4.15 -14.47
CA VAL A 148 0.20 -2.94 -14.36
C VAL A 148 -0.62 -2.76 -15.62
N LYS A 149 0.00 -2.76 -16.80
CA LYS A 149 -0.67 -2.53 -18.09
C LYS A 149 -1.78 -3.55 -18.38
N ARG A 150 -1.55 -4.81 -18.02
CA ARG A 150 -2.47 -5.92 -18.31
C ARG A 150 -3.68 -5.96 -17.39
N TYR A 151 -3.51 -5.63 -16.11
CA TYR A 151 -4.53 -5.91 -15.09
C TYR A 151 -5.20 -4.68 -14.51
N VAL A 152 -4.65 -3.47 -14.72
CA VAL A 152 -5.27 -2.25 -14.23
C VAL A 152 -6.63 -2.00 -14.88
N ARG A 153 -7.56 -1.50 -14.07
CA ARG A 153 -8.90 -1.11 -14.51
C ARG A 153 -9.42 0.06 -13.65
N ASN A 154 -10.50 0.66 -14.04
CA ASN A 154 -11.06 1.80 -13.30
C ASN A 154 -11.30 1.44 -11.83
N GLY A 155 -10.72 2.24 -10.94
CA GLY A 155 -10.81 2.07 -9.50
C GLY A 155 -9.84 1.06 -8.91
N SER A 156 -8.88 0.55 -9.70
CA SER A 156 -7.86 -0.39 -9.19
C SER A 156 -7.07 0.20 -8.04
N ILE A 157 -6.93 -0.61 -6.98
CA ILE A 157 -5.97 -0.40 -5.91
C ILE A 157 -4.72 -1.19 -6.28
N VAL A 158 -3.66 -0.45 -6.65
CA VAL A 158 -2.40 -1.01 -7.17
C VAL A 158 -1.37 -1.01 -6.06
N VAL A 159 -0.78 -2.17 -5.80
CA VAL A 159 0.26 -2.35 -4.77
C VAL A 159 1.64 -2.39 -5.40
N PHE A 160 2.47 -1.43 -5.01
CA PHE A 160 3.91 -1.45 -5.04
C PHE A 160 4.46 -1.59 -3.62
N HIS A 161 5.77 -1.76 -3.46
CA HIS A 161 6.41 -1.85 -2.15
C HIS A 161 7.60 -0.90 -2.07
N ASP A 162 7.58 0.03 -1.11
CA ASP A 162 8.69 0.94 -0.86
C ASP A 162 9.71 0.30 0.10
N SER A 163 10.23 -0.86 -0.33
CA SER A 163 11.15 -1.70 0.43
C SER A 163 12.40 -2.05 -0.39
N LEU A 164 13.53 -2.33 0.30
CA LEU A 164 14.80 -2.70 -0.34
C LEU A 164 14.66 -3.91 -1.28
N LYS A 165 13.77 -4.83 -0.94
CA LYS A 165 13.52 -6.03 -1.75
C LYS A 165 12.90 -5.70 -3.10
N ALA A 166 12.07 -4.67 -3.17
CA ALA A 166 11.36 -4.26 -4.37
C ALA A 166 12.12 -3.20 -5.18
N GLU A 167 13.07 -2.50 -4.57
CA GLU A 167 13.70 -1.28 -5.07
C GLU A 167 14.10 -1.35 -6.55
N LYS A 168 14.81 -2.40 -6.96
CA LYS A 168 15.30 -2.55 -8.33
C LYS A 168 14.16 -2.51 -9.37
N ASN A 169 13.11 -3.29 -9.13
CA ASN A 169 11.97 -3.36 -10.04
C ASN A 169 11.07 -2.13 -9.91
N LEU A 170 10.88 -1.63 -8.70
CA LEU A 170 10.13 -0.42 -8.40
C LEU A 170 10.69 0.78 -9.16
N ARG A 171 12.02 1.02 -9.09
CA ARG A 171 12.69 2.13 -9.79
C ARG A 171 12.52 2.08 -11.31
N TYR A 172 12.41 0.89 -11.88
CA TYR A 172 12.13 0.74 -13.32
C TYR A 172 10.65 0.94 -13.64
N ALA A 173 9.77 0.25 -12.88
CA ALA A 173 8.36 0.10 -13.25
C ALA A 173 7.51 1.32 -12.85
N LEU A 174 7.73 1.94 -11.68
CA LEU A 174 6.86 2.99 -11.16
C LEU A 174 6.76 4.21 -12.09
N PRO A 175 7.85 4.86 -12.54
CA PRO A 175 7.73 6.04 -13.41
C PRO A 175 7.03 5.69 -14.73
N ARG A 176 7.35 4.55 -15.33
CA ARG A 176 6.75 4.11 -16.60
C ARG A 176 5.29 3.73 -16.44
N ALA A 177 4.91 3.17 -15.28
CA ALA A 177 3.52 2.87 -14.97
C ALA A 177 2.71 4.16 -14.80
N ILE A 178 3.26 5.16 -14.12
CA ILE A 178 2.61 6.48 -13.97
C ILE A 178 2.38 7.12 -15.34
N GLU A 179 3.42 7.22 -16.17
CA GLU A 179 3.35 7.79 -17.51
C GLU A 179 2.28 7.09 -18.35
N TRP A 180 2.34 5.75 -18.41
CA TRP A 180 1.37 4.98 -19.18
C TRP A 180 -0.07 5.14 -18.66
N LEU A 181 -0.27 5.19 -17.34
CA LEU A 181 -1.59 5.41 -16.74
C LEU A 181 -2.14 6.80 -17.09
N GLN A 182 -1.31 7.86 -17.05
CA GLN A 182 -1.67 9.21 -17.46
C GLN A 182 -2.07 9.27 -18.94
N GLU A 183 -1.27 8.67 -19.82
CA GLU A 183 -1.54 8.58 -21.27
C GLU A 183 -2.87 7.84 -21.56
N ASN A 184 -3.26 6.89 -20.70
CA ASN A 184 -4.51 6.14 -20.80
C ASN A 184 -5.70 6.80 -20.05
N GLY A 185 -5.51 8.05 -19.58
CA GLY A 185 -6.56 8.87 -18.98
C GLY A 185 -6.93 8.50 -17.56
N TYR A 186 -6.05 7.82 -16.80
CA TYR A 186 -6.27 7.56 -15.40
C TYR A 186 -5.88 8.76 -14.53
N ARG A 187 -6.76 9.11 -13.58
CA ARG A 187 -6.44 10.02 -12.49
C ARG A 187 -5.94 9.24 -11.28
N PHE A 188 -5.05 9.84 -10.52
CA PHE A 188 -4.48 9.24 -9.32
C PHE A 188 -5.12 9.85 -8.09
N LEU A 189 -5.58 9.01 -7.19
CA LEU A 189 -6.24 9.42 -5.94
C LEU A 189 -5.65 8.64 -4.76
N PRO A 190 -5.51 9.25 -3.59
CA PRO A 190 -5.27 8.51 -2.36
C PRO A 190 -6.53 7.74 -1.95
N ILE A 191 -6.39 6.65 -1.20
CA ILE A 191 -7.53 5.95 -0.60
C ILE A 191 -8.27 6.92 0.33
N PRO A 192 -9.60 7.10 0.16
CA PRO A 192 -10.37 7.97 1.06
C PRO A 192 -10.45 7.34 2.46
N MET A 193 -10.20 8.18 3.48
CA MET A 193 -10.40 7.83 4.89
C MET A 193 -11.87 7.71 5.25
#